data_a2c9cc49acb1b3f6ea01d0b3bce145ca
#
_entry.id   a2c9cc49acb1b3f6ea01d0b3bce145ca
#
_cell.length_a   1.000
_cell.length_b   1.000
_cell.length_c   1.000
_cell.angle_alpha   90.00
_cell.angle_beta   90.00
_cell.angle_gamma   90.00
#
_symmetry.space_group_name_H-M   'P 1'
#
loop_
_entity.id
_entity.type
_entity.pdbx_description
1 polymer ?
#
loop_
_entity_poly.entity_id
_entity_poly.type
_entity_poly.pdbx_seq_one_letter_code
_entity_poly.pdbx_strand_id
1 'polypeptide(L)'
;FIGDIIQMKNDAYDKKMTMKERINLDEEVKLLIEGGAYGHMNHPFDDKNITFSDLKNIVILGLGGKLNREDGVTEKLDGQNLMVSWVDGKLVTARNKGQLKNFGATSMDISGVASKFAGRGDIRDAFVFAMKDLNKSIGSLSDKQKEKIFGNGKNWMNLEVMYPKSANVIDYDKAQIIFHGTLEYDESGTAIGQPK
;
A
#
# COMPACT_ATOMS: atom_id res chain seq x y z
N PHE A 1 -8.06 0.39 8.55
CA PHE A 1 -8.67 -0.69 7.76
C PHE A 1 -7.86 -2.00 7.85
N ILE A 2 -6.56 -2.04 7.49
CA ILE A 2 -5.70 -3.25 7.67
C ILE A 2 -5.43 -3.49 9.16
N GLY A 3 -5.19 -2.42 9.94
CA GLY A 3 -5.06 -2.52 11.39
C GLY A 3 -6.30 -3.09 12.04
N ASP A 4 -7.48 -2.70 11.57
CA ASP A 4 -8.76 -3.21 12.07
C ASP A 4 -8.95 -4.69 11.71
N ILE A 5 -8.52 -5.12 10.51
CA ILE A 5 -8.59 -6.52 10.08
C ILE A 5 -7.59 -7.38 10.87
N ILE A 6 -6.37 -6.89 11.11
CA ILE A 6 -5.39 -7.58 11.94
C ILE A 6 -5.88 -7.66 13.40
N GLN A 7 -6.49 -6.59 13.91
CA GLN A 7 -7.11 -6.60 15.23
C GLN A 7 -8.30 -7.57 15.30
N MET A 8 -9.17 -7.56 14.28
CA MET A 8 -10.26 -8.55 14.15
C MET A 8 -9.74 -9.98 14.08
N LYS A 9 -8.60 -10.21 13.42
CA LYS A 9 -7.95 -11.54 13.40
C LYS A 9 -7.47 -11.92 14.79
N ASN A 10 -6.81 -11.03 15.51
CA ASN A 10 -6.35 -11.28 16.87
C ASN A 10 -7.52 -11.52 17.83
N ASP A 11 -8.57 -10.70 17.75
CA ASP A 11 -9.79 -10.87 18.53
C ASP A 11 -10.54 -12.17 18.19
N ALA A 12 -10.43 -12.61 16.95
CA ALA A 12 -11.03 -13.86 16.47
C ALA A 12 -10.26 -15.10 16.94
N TYR A 13 -8.93 -15.02 17.11
CA TYR A 13 -8.14 -16.06 17.75
C TYR A 13 -8.44 -16.20 19.24
N ASP A 14 -8.78 -15.11 19.93
CA ASP A 14 -9.20 -15.10 21.34
C ASP A 14 -10.65 -15.58 21.53
N LYS A 15 -11.51 -15.45 20.51
CA LYS A 15 -12.85 -16.04 20.48
C LYS A 15 -12.80 -17.44 19.88
N LYS A 16 -13.54 -18.39 20.47
CA LYS A 16 -13.68 -19.77 19.94
C LYS A 16 -14.32 -19.78 18.54
N MET A 17 -13.56 -19.37 17.52
CA MET A 17 -13.99 -19.47 16.12
C MET A 17 -13.84 -20.89 15.61
N THR A 18 -14.73 -21.29 14.70
CA THR A 18 -14.62 -22.55 13.98
C THR A 18 -13.41 -22.53 13.04
N MET A 19 -12.89 -23.72 12.72
CA MET A 19 -11.74 -23.85 11.80
C MET A 19 -12.02 -23.24 10.42
N LYS A 20 -13.28 -23.28 9.97
CA LYS A 20 -13.72 -22.72 8.69
C LYS A 20 -13.70 -21.19 8.70
N GLU A 21 -14.12 -20.57 9.80
CA GLU A 21 -14.07 -19.10 9.97
C GLU A 21 -12.63 -18.59 10.04
N ARG A 22 -11.73 -19.37 10.67
CA ARG A 22 -10.28 -19.03 10.70
C ARG A 22 -9.63 -19.10 9.32
N ILE A 23 -9.94 -20.13 8.53
CA ILE A 23 -9.41 -20.30 7.17
C ILE A 23 -9.88 -19.13 6.29
N ASN A 24 -11.17 -18.77 6.33
CA ASN A 24 -11.70 -17.64 5.57
C ASN A 24 -11.02 -16.32 5.96
N LEU A 25 -10.84 -16.08 7.27
CA LEU A 25 -10.17 -14.86 7.76
C LEU A 25 -8.69 -14.83 7.34
N ASP A 26 -8.00 -15.96 7.35
CA ASP A 26 -6.61 -16.07 6.90
C ASP A 26 -6.49 -15.85 5.39
N GLU A 27 -7.44 -16.33 4.60
CA GLU A 27 -7.50 -16.08 3.15
C GLU A 27 -7.80 -14.61 2.84
N GLU A 28 -8.72 -13.96 3.55
CA GLU A 28 -9.02 -12.54 3.40
C GLU A 28 -7.81 -11.67 3.75
N VAL A 29 -7.13 -11.96 4.86
CA VAL A 29 -5.90 -11.26 5.25
C VAL A 29 -4.78 -11.50 4.23
N LYS A 30 -4.66 -12.71 3.69
CA LYS A 30 -3.69 -13.07 2.65
C LYS A 30 -3.96 -12.31 1.35
N LEU A 31 -5.22 -12.22 0.90
CA LEU A 31 -5.62 -11.44 -0.29
C LEU A 31 -5.28 -9.96 -0.14
N LEU A 32 -5.50 -9.39 1.05
CA LEU A 32 -5.18 -7.99 1.36
C LEU A 32 -3.66 -7.71 1.36
N ILE A 33 -2.85 -8.73 1.66
CA ILE A 33 -1.38 -8.61 1.74
C ILE A 33 -0.70 -8.91 0.40
N GLU A 34 -1.28 -9.75 -0.46
CA GLU A 34 -0.66 -10.19 -1.73
C GLU A 34 -0.70 -9.14 -2.85
N GLY A 35 -1.58 -8.16 -2.79
CA GLY A 35 -1.78 -7.17 -3.86
C GLY A 35 -0.92 -5.89 -3.77
N GLY A 36 0.16 -5.91 -2.99
CA GLY A 36 0.90 -4.72 -2.59
C GLY A 36 0.59 -4.42 -1.12
N ALA A 37 1.17 -3.38 -0.55
CA ALA A 37 1.08 -3.16 0.89
C ALA A 37 -0.35 -3.03 1.45
N TYR A 38 -1.29 -2.62 0.60
CA TYR A 38 -2.71 -2.46 0.93
C TYR A 38 -3.63 -3.30 0.03
N GLY A 39 -3.07 -4.24 -0.74
CA GLY A 39 -3.81 -5.11 -1.65
C GLY A 39 -4.23 -4.42 -2.96
N HIS A 40 -4.62 -5.23 -3.92
CA HIS A 40 -5.41 -4.75 -5.05
C HIS A 40 -6.87 -4.69 -4.62
N MET A 41 -7.56 -3.60 -4.97
CA MET A 41 -9.01 -3.61 -4.91
C MET A 41 -9.52 -4.63 -5.94
N ASN A 42 -10.23 -5.64 -5.46
CA ASN A 42 -10.85 -6.62 -6.34
C ASN A 42 -11.96 -5.95 -7.15
N HIS A 43 -12.05 -6.30 -8.42
CA HIS A 43 -13.26 -6.00 -9.17
C HIS A 43 -14.44 -6.81 -8.57
N PRO A 44 -15.67 -6.30 -8.62
CA PRO A 44 -16.83 -7.06 -8.13
C PRO A 44 -16.94 -8.47 -8.71
N PHE A 45 -16.46 -8.66 -9.95
CA PHE A 45 -16.48 -9.96 -10.65
C PHE A 45 -15.28 -10.87 -10.33
N ASP A 46 -14.29 -10.41 -9.57
CA ASP A 46 -13.19 -11.24 -9.09
C ASP A 46 -13.58 -12.03 -7.84
N ASP A 47 -14.63 -11.57 -7.13
CA ASP A 47 -15.23 -12.31 -6.03
C ASP A 47 -16.12 -13.43 -6.56
N LYS A 48 -15.63 -14.66 -6.48
CA LYS A 48 -16.35 -15.87 -6.93
C LYS A 48 -17.61 -16.18 -6.12
N ASN A 49 -17.78 -15.53 -4.98
CA ASN A 49 -18.93 -15.74 -4.08
C ASN A 49 -20.00 -14.66 -4.25
N ILE A 50 -19.74 -13.63 -5.04
CA ILE A 50 -20.73 -12.57 -5.28
C ILE A 50 -21.95 -13.14 -6.01
N THR A 51 -23.12 -12.87 -5.47
CA THR A 51 -24.39 -13.31 -6.06
C THR A 51 -25.03 -12.18 -6.88
N PHE A 52 -25.98 -12.54 -7.75
CA PHE A 52 -26.82 -11.53 -8.43
C PHE A 52 -27.59 -10.64 -7.46
N SER A 53 -27.94 -11.17 -6.28
CA SER A 53 -28.58 -10.39 -5.22
C SER A 53 -27.64 -9.31 -4.67
N ASP A 54 -26.36 -9.64 -4.49
CA ASP A 54 -25.34 -8.68 -4.02
C ASP A 54 -25.11 -7.58 -5.05
N LEU A 55 -24.98 -7.93 -6.32
CA LEU A 55 -24.85 -6.96 -7.42
C LEU A 55 -26.07 -6.04 -7.50
N LYS A 56 -27.28 -6.60 -7.37
CA LYS A 56 -28.51 -5.81 -7.33
C LYS A 56 -28.51 -4.84 -6.15
N ASN A 57 -28.09 -5.30 -4.97
CA ASN A 57 -28.01 -4.46 -3.77
C ASN A 57 -27.01 -3.32 -3.94
N ILE A 58 -25.83 -3.56 -4.55
CA ILE A 58 -24.85 -2.53 -4.87
C ILE A 58 -25.47 -1.46 -5.77
N VAL A 59 -26.18 -1.87 -6.82
CA VAL A 59 -26.88 -0.94 -7.73
C VAL A 59 -27.95 -0.13 -6.99
N ILE A 60 -28.76 -0.77 -6.15
CA ILE A 60 -29.79 -0.09 -5.35
C ILE A 60 -29.18 0.93 -4.39
N LEU A 61 -28.06 0.58 -3.73
CA LEU A 61 -27.33 1.48 -2.84
C LEU A 61 -26.77 2.68 -3.61
N GLY A 62 -26.23 2.44 -4.83
CA GLY A 62 -25.73 3.48 -5.72
C GLY A 62 -26.84 4.46 -6.13
N LEU A 63 -27.95 3.94 -6.62
CA LEU A 63 -29.10 4.74 -7.05
C LEU A 63 -29.75 5.50 -5.87
N GLY A 64 -29.70 4.93 -4.67
CA GLY A 64 -30.18 5.57 -3.44
C GLY A 64 -29.23 6.60 -2.82
N GLY A 65 -28.10 6.91 -3.46
CA GLY A 65 -27.09 7.86 -2.97
C GLY A 65 -26.34 7.39 -1.72
N LYS A 66 -26.51 6.12 -1.32
CA LYS A 66 -25.85 5.59 -0.12
C LYS A 66 -24.36 5.29 -0.32
N LEU A 67 -23.90 5.23 -1.58
CA LEU A 67 -22.49 5.11 -1.92
C LEU A 67 -21.73 6.45 -1.87
N ASN A 68 -22.41 7.57 -1.63
CA ASN A 68 -21.81 8.90 -1.48
C ASN A 68 -21.30 9.18 -0.05
N ARG A 69 -21.28 8.19 0.81
CA ARG A 69 -20.76 8.32 2.17
C ARG A 69 -19.26 8.03 2.19
N GLU A 70 -18.47 8.90 2.79
CA GLU A 70 -17.03 8.74 2.96
C GLU A 70 -16.62 7.43 3.64
N ASP A 71 -17.50 6.86 4.47
CA ASP A 71 -17.25 5.62 5.22
C ASP A 71 -17.43 4.35 4.37
N GLY A 72 -18.10 4.42 3.23
CA GLY A 72 -18.50 3.24 2.45
C GLY A 72 -17.89 3.17 1.06
N VAL A 73 -17.44 4.29 0.50
CA VAL A 73 -16.87 4.37 -0.84
C VAL A 73 -15.69 5.31 -0.83
N THR A 74 -14.55 4.81 -1.27
CA THR A 74 -13.34 5.61 -1.45
C THR A 74 -13.00 5.72 -2.93
N GLU A 75 -12.40 6.83 -3.33
CA GLU A 75 -11.87 6.97 -4.68
C GLU A 75 -10.75 5.94 -4.91
N LYS A 76 -10.86 5.17 -6.00
CA LYS A 76 -9.76 4.33 -6.46
C LYS A 76 -8.78 5.21 -7.22
N LEU A 77 -7.65 5.48 -6.61
CA LEU A 77 -6.58 6.23 -7.23
C LEU A 77 -5.95 5.41 -8.38
N ASP A 78 -5.50 6.11 -9.42
CA ASP A 78 -4.86 5.53 -10.61
C ASP A 78 -3.40 6.00 -10.71
N GLY A 79 -2.69 5.89 -9.60
CA GLY A 79 -1.29 6.25 -9.48
C GLY A 79 -0.34 5.06 -9.54
N GLN A 80 0.91 5.33 -9.21
CA GLN A 80 1.97 4.33 -9.15
C GLN A 80 2.33 4.04 -7.70
N ASN A 81 2.16 2.78 -7.28
CA ASN A 81 2.53 2.37 -5.93
C ASN A 81 4.03 2.55 -5.67
N LEU A 82 4.35 3.13 -4.52
CA LEU A 82 5.71 3.37 -4.05
C LEU A 82 5.79 3.10 -2.55
N MET A 83 6.63 2.18 -2.14
CA MET A 83 6.95 1.97 -0.73
C MET A 83 8.31 2.57 -0.43
N VAL A 84 8.42 3.34 0.65
CA VAL A 84 9.68 3.96 1.06
C VAL A 84 10.02 3.69 2.50
N SER A 85 11.31 3.60 2.78
CA SER A 85 11.88 3.49 4.11
C SER A 85 13.20 4.25 4.21
N TRP A 86 13.73 4.35 5.41
CA TRP A 86 15.05 4.92 5.66
C TRP A 86 15.96 3.80 6.15
N VAL A 87 16.95 3.44 5.33
CA VAL A 87 17.85 2.31 5.58
C VAL A 87 19.29 2.80 5.44
N ASP A 88 20.11 2.53 6.44
CA ASP A 88 21.54 2.86 6.45
C ASP A 88 21.83 4.31 6.05
N GLY A 89 21.05 5.24 6.60
CA GLY A 89 21.23 6.67 6.36
C GLY A 89 20.71 7.19 5.02
N LYS A 90 19.92 6.41 4.27
CA LYS A 90 19.40 6.76 2.95
C LYS A 90 17.91 6.50 2.84
N LEU A 91 17.23 7.35 2.06
CA LEU A 91 15.89 7.04 1.58
C LEU A 91 15.98 5.96 0.49
N VAL A 92 15.25 4.87 0.69
CA VAL A 92 15.18 3.76 -0.26
C VAL A 92 13.73 3.44 -0.59
N THR A 93 13.51 2.78 -1.72
CA THR A 93 12.19 2.33 -2.15
C THR A 93 12.19 0.85 -2.50
N ALA A 94 11.03 0.23 -2.26
CA ALA A 94 10.70 -1.12 -2.70
C ALA A 94 9.37 -1.10 -3.46
N ARG A 95 9.24 -2.01 -4.44
CA ARG A 95 8.01 -2.18 -5.24
C ARG A 95 7.46 -3.59 -5.20
N ASN A 96 8.16 -4.49 -4.57
CA ASN A 96 7.75 -5.88 -4.44
C ASN A 96 8.35 -6.52 -3.18
N LYS A 97 7.80 -7.67 -2.79
CA LYS A 97 8.22 -8.42 -1.62
C LYS A 97 9.73 -8.77 -1.64
N GLY A 98 10.30 -9.06 -2.81
CA GLY A 98 11.72 -9.38 -2.93
C GLY A 98 12.64 -8.25 -2.45
N GLN A 99 12.24 -7.01 -2.71
CA GLN A 99 13.00 -5.82 -2.29
C GLN A 99 12.79 -5.45 -0.82
N LEU A 100 11.73 -5.97 -0.18
CA LEU A 100 11.45 -5.78 1.26
C LEU A 100 12.23 -6.77 2.14
N LYS A 101 12.68 -7.89 1.58
CA LYS A 101 13.42 -8.93 2.33
C LYS A 101 14.68 -8.35 2.98
N ASN A 102 15.02 -8.95 4.13
CA ASN A 102 16.15 -8.54 4.94
C ASN A 102 16.13 -7.01 5.20
N PHE A 103 14.92 -6.51 5.53
CA PHE A 103 14.69 -5.10 5.85
C PHE A 103 15.13 -4.12 4.75
N GLY A 104 14.94 -4.54 3.49
CA GLY A 104 15.24 -3.69 2.35
C GLY A 104 16.66 -3.80 1.79
N ALA A 105 17.37 -4.91 2.06
CA ALA A 105 18.75 -5.09 1.59
C ALA A 105 18.95 -4.93 0.07
N THR A 106 17.90 -5.19 -0.74
CA THR A 106 17.92 -5.02 -2.19
C THR A 106 17.00 -3.89 -2.68
N SER A 107 16.62 -3.01 -1.76
CA SER A 107 15.86 -1.80 -2.08
C SER A 107 16.70 -0.81 -2.89
N MET A 108 16.04 0.15 -3.52
CA MET A 108 16.69 1.07 -4.45
C MET A 108 16.73 2.48 -3.86
N ASP A 109 17.85 3.14 -3.93
CA ASP A 109 17.94 4.59 -3.76
C ASP A 109 17.48 5.34 -5.03
N ILE A 110 17.56 6.67 -5.04
CA ILE A 110 17.16 7.51 -6.18
C ILE A 110 17.89 7.11 -7.47
N SER A 111 19.18 6.80 -7.36
CA SER A 111 20.01 6.41 -8.52
C SER A 111 19.61 5.03 -9.03
N GLY A 112 19.33 4.10 -8.14
CA GLY A 112 18.81 2.78 -8.47
C GLY A 112 17.46 2.84 -9.17
N VAL A 113 16.55 3.70 -8.71
CA VAL A 113 15.28 3.97 -9.37
C VAL A 113 15.49 4.55 -10.78
N ALA A 114 16.33 5.57 -10.91
CA ALA A 114 16.61 6.19 -12.20
C ALA A 114 17.17 5.18 -13.21
N SER A 115 18.03 4.28 -12.77
CA SER A 115 18.62 3.20 -13.59
C SER A 115 17.60 2.11 -13.92
N LYS A 116 16.82 1.66 -12.94
CA LYS A 116 15.80 0.61 -13.13
C LYS A 116 14.72 0.98 -14.11
N PHE A 117 14.36 2.26 -14.14
CA PHE A 117 13.33 2.79 -15.02
C PHE A 117 13.89 3.56 -16.22
N ALA A 118 15.19 3.40 -16.53
CA ALA A 118 15.78 4.00 -17.72
C ALA A 118 15.00 3.59 -18.99
N GLY A 119 14.72 4.59 -19.85
CA GLY A 119 13.93 4.38 -21.07
C GLY A 119 12.42 4.30 -20.88
N ARG A 120 11.89 4.45 -19.65
CA ARG A 120 10.43 4.43 -19.40
C ARG A 120 9.79 5.84 -19.35
N GLY A 121 10.46 6.86 -19.86
CA GLY A 121 9.88 8.21 -19.99
C GLY A 121 9.27 8.74 -18.67
N ASP A 122 8.03 9.17 -18.77
CA ASP A 122 7.30 9.83 -17.67
C ASP A 122 7.14 8.98 -16.39
N ILE A 123 7.09 7.64 -16.52
CA ILE A 123 7.05 6.73 -15.36
C ILE A 123 8.34 6.84 -14.55
N ARG A 124 9.50 6.88 -15.23
CA ARG A 124 10.78 7.10 -14.57
C ARG A 124 10.81 8.45 -13.84
N ASP A 125 10.36 9.49 -14.52
CA ASP A 125 10.37 10.84 -13.97
C ASP A 125 9.44 10.96 -12.77
N ALA A 126 8.26 10.35 -12.82
CA ALA A 126 7.34 10.28 -11.69
C ALA A 126 8.01 9.72 -10.43
N PHE A 127 8.68 8.57 -10.54
CA PHE A 127 9.35 7.96 -9.40
C PHE A 127 10.58 8.76 -8.94
N VAL A 128 11.38 9.27 -9.84
CA VAL A 128 12.59 10.05 -9.50
C VAL A 128 12.20 11.36 -8.80
N PHE A 129 11.17 12.06 -9.27
CA PHE A 129 10.70 13.29 -8.63
C PHE A 129 10.11 13.00 -7.25
N ALA A 130 9.24 11.99 -7.15
CA ALA A 130 8.69 11.57 -5.87
C ALA A 130 9.78 11.23 -4.85
N MET A 131 10.78 10.44 -5.24
CA MET A 131 11.91 10.09 -4.36
C MET A 131 12.76 11.29 -3.97
N LYS A 132 12.96 12.29 -4.84
CA LYS A 132 13.67 13.52 -4.52
C LYS A 132 12.93 14.35 -3.48
N ASP A 133 11.62 14.54 -3.64
CA ASP A 133 10.79 15.32 -2.74
C ASP A 133 10.69 14.64 -1.37
N LEU A 134 10.48 13.32 -1.35
CA LEU A 134 10.48 12.51 -0.12
C LEU A 134 11.84 12.56 0.57
N ASN A 135 12.95 12.46 -0.18
CA ASN A 135 14.27 12.55 0.40
C ASN A 135 14.54 13.91 1.04
N LYS A 136 14.06 14.99 0.44
CA LYS A 136 14.15 16.33 1.02
C LYS A 136 13.36 16.44 2.31
N SER A 137 12.10 15.96 2.31
CA SER A 137 11.20 16.05 3.44
C SER A 137 11.63 15.13 4.59
N ILE A 138 11.84 13.84 4.32
CA ILE A 138 12.25 12.85 5.31
C ILE A 138 13.69 13.10 5.77
N GLY A 139 14.57 13.50 4.86
CA GLY A 139 15.95 13.84 5.15
C GLY A 139 16.10 14.95 6.20
N SER A 140 15.14 15.88 6.26
CA SER A 140 15.13 16.97 7.25
C SER A 140 14.78 16.52 8.68
N LEU A 141 14.26 15.31 8.85
CA LEU A 141 13.97 14.74 10.17
C LEU A 141 15.26 14.40 10.90
N SER A 142 15.25 14.48 12.24
CA SER A 142 16.36 14.00 13.07
C SER A 142 16.51 12.47 12.96
N ASP A 143 17.70 11.96 13.25
CA ASP A 143 17.97 10.51 13.19
C ASP A 143 17.06 9.74 14.16
N LYS A 144 16.76 10.31 15.34
CA LYS A 144 15.81 9.72 16.29
C LYS A 144 14.39 9.61 15.72
N GLN A 145 13.97 10.60 14.94
CA GLN A 145 12.65 10.56 14.27
C GLN A 145 12.64 9.52 13.15
N LYS A 146 13.69 9.48 12.34
CA LYS A 146 13.83 8.48 11.27
C LYS A 146 13.84 7.07 11.84
N GLU A 147 14.59 6.84 12.92
CA GLU A 147 14.62 5.53 13.60
C GLU A 147 13.25 5.15 14.12
N LYS A 148 12.55 6.07 14.79
CA LYS A 148 11.19 5.83 15.30
C LYS A 148 10.20 5.48 14.19
N ILE A 149 10.27 6.17 13.04
CA ILE A 149 9.31 5.99 11.94
C ILE A 149 9.64 4.74 11.12
N PHE A 150 10.92 4.53 10.79
CA PHE A 150 11.34 3.55 9.80
C PHE A 150 12.00 2.29 10.38
N GLY A 151 12.53 2.37 11.63
CA GLY A 151 13.18 1.23 12.29
C GLY A 151 14.27 0.59 11.44
N ASN A 152 15.04 1.42 10.70
CA ASN A 152 16.08 0.98 9.77
C ASN A 152 15.58 -0.11 8.80
N GLY A 153 14.48 0.13 8.10
CA GLY A 153 13.93 -0.76 7.08
C GLY A 153 12.91 -1.78 7.57
N LYS A 154 12.54 -1.77 8.86
CA LYS A 154 11.41 -2.57 9.36
C LYS A 154 10.07 -2.01 8.92
N ASN A 155 9.95 -0.67 8.92
CA ASN A 155 8.72 0.02 8.61
C ASN A 155 8.82 0.70 7.24
N TRP A 156 7.77 0.57 6.45
CA TRP A 156 7.69 1.12 5.10
C TRP A 156 6.42 1.96 4.97
N MET A 157 6.60 3.22 4.58
CA MET A 157 5.50 4.08 4.17
C MET A 157 4.99 3.61 2.82
N ASN A 158 3.69 3.43 2.70
CA ASN A 158 3.02 3.05 1.48
C ASN A 158 2.38 4.28 0.87
N LEU A 159 2.77 4.56 -0.34
CA LEU A 159 2.47 5.79 -1.05
C LEU A 159 1.96 5.47 -2.44
N GLU A 160 1.20 6.39 -2.99
CA GLU A 160 0.83 6.38 -4.40
C GLU A 160 1.29 7.67 -5.06
N VAL A 161 2.04 7.53 -6.14
CA VAL A 161 2.56 8.66 -6.92
C VAL A 161 1.60 8.94 -8.05
N MET A 162 0.95 10.09 -7.97
CA MET A 162 0.07 10.64 -9.00
C MET A 162 0.90 11.60 -9.85
N TYR A 163 1.16 11.24 -11.08
CA TYR A 163 1.93 12.09 -12.00
C TYR A 163 1.15 12.24 -13.32
N PRO A 164 0.70 13.44 -13.67
CA PRO A 164 -0.21 13.67 -14.80
C PRO A 164 0.25 13.03 -16.11
N LYS A 165 1.55 13.12 -16.41
CA LYS A 165 2.12 12.56 -17.63
C LYS A 165 2.22 11.03 -17.65
N SER A 166 2.09 10.37 -16.50
CA SER A 166 2.12 8.91 -16.38
C SER A 166 0.78 8.30 -15.97
N ALA A 167 -0.29 9.07 -15.99
CA ALA A 167 -1.64 8.61 -15.71
C ALA A 167 -2.09 7.56 -16.75
N ASN A 168 -2.84 6.53 -16.28
CA ASN A 168 -3.36 5.51 -17.18
C ASN A 168 -4.76 5.86 -17.71
N VAL A 169 -5.71 6.05 -16.79
CA VAL A 169 -7.14 6.22 -17.11
C VAL A 169 -7.67 7.53 -16.59
N ILE A 170 -7.24 7.94 -15.39
CA ILE A 170 -7.71 9.18 -14.75
C ILE A 170 -6.73 10.30 -15.09
N ASP A 171 -7.24 11.36 -15.69
CA ASP A 171 -6.46 12.55 -16.02
C ASP A 171 -6.36 13.46 -14.79
N TYR A 172 -5.17 13.48 -14.17
CA TYR A 172 -4.87 14.34 -13.03
C TYR A 172 -4.20 15.62 -13.49
N ASP A 173 -4.63 16.74 -12.94
CA ASP A 173 -4.09 18.07 -13.25
C ASP A 173 -2.83 18.41 -12.43
N LYS A 174 -2.56 17.68 -11.34
CA LYS A 174 -1.44 17.94 -10.43
C LYS A 174 -0.66 16.67 -10.09
N ALA A 175 0.66 16.83 -9.98
CA ALA A 175 1.50 15.81 -9.39
C ALA A 175 1.31 15.80 -7.86
N GLN A 176 1.07 14.61 -7.28
CA GLN A 176 0.81 14.43 -5.86
C GLN A 176 1.43 13.12 -5.37
N ILE A 177 1.73 13.08 -4.10
CA ILE A 177 2.09 11.84 -3.40
C ILE A 177 1.02 11.63 -2.33
N ILE A 178 0.26 10.54 -2.44
CA ILE A 178 -0.78 10.17 -1.50
C ILE A 178 -0.20 9.16 -0.52
N PHE A 179 -0.31 9.46 0.77
CA PHE A 179 0.12 8.58 1.84
C PHE A 179 -1.03 7.68 2.28
N HIS A 180 -0.85 6.37 2.17
CA HIS A 180 -1.84 5.38 2.58
C HIS A 180 -1.64 4.90 4.02
N GLY A 181 -0.40 4.87 4.48
CA GLY A 181 -0.06 4.44 5.83
C GLY A 181 1.31 3.80 5.90
N THR A 182 1.69 3.36 7.10
CA THR A 182 2.96 2.67 7.33
C THR A 182 2.69 1.25 7.79
N LEU A 183 3.38 0.29 7.20
CA LEU A 183 3.36 -1.11 7.59
C LEU A 183 4.73 -1.56 8.08
N GLU A 184 4.72 -2.44 9.07
CA GLU A 184 5.88 -3.16 9.55
C GLU A 184 6.03 -4.47 8.78
N TYR A 185 7.26 -4.81 8.40
CA TYR A 185 7.60 -6.02 7.65
C TYR A 185 8.61 -6.86 8.41
N ASP A 186 8.45 -8.16 8.33
CA ASP A 186 9.42 -9.12 8.83
C ASP A 186 10.61 -9.28 7.87
N GLU A 187 11.60 -10.07 8.28
CA GLU A 187 12.80 -10.36 7.48
C GLU A 187 12.48 -11.03 6.14
N SER A 188 11.37 -11.77 6.06
CA SER A 188 10.91 -12.39 4.81
C SER A 188 10.27 -11.41 3.82
N GLY A 189 10.06 -10.16 4.24
CA GLY A 189 9.35 -9.12 3.49
C GLY A 189 7.83 -9.31 3.51
N THR A 190 7.30 -9.96 4.54
CA THR A 190 5.85 -10.11 4.76
C THR A 190 5.38 -9.03 5.74
N ALA A 191 4.28 -8.36 5.43
CA ALA A 191 3.68 -7.37 6.32
C ALA A 191 3.14 -8.07 7.57
N ILE A 192 3.48 -7.54 8.75
CA ILE A 192 3.09 -8.09 10.05
C ILE A 192 2.15 -7.15 10.81
N GLY A 193 1.92 -5.95 10.31
CA GLY A 193 0.96 -5.01 10.88
C GLY A 193 1.38 -3.56 10.73
N GLN A 194 0.74 -2.71 11.52
CA GLN A 194 1.13 -1.30 11.63
C GLN A 194 2.13 -1.15 12.78
N PRO A 195 3.17 -0.29 12.64
CA PRO A 195 4.10 -0.02 13.73
C PRO A 195 3.35 0.63 14.90
N LYS A 196 3.75 0.26 16.12
CA LYS A 196 3.19 0.77 17.38
C LYS A 196 3.73 2.13 17.75
#